data_113a65b2f3a482d4b6c6c1f3d166321d
#
_entry.id   113a65b2f3a482d4b6c6c1f3d166321d
#
_cell.length_a   1.000
_cell.length_b   1.000
_cell.length_c   1.000
_cell.angle_alpha   90.00
_cell.angle_beta   90.00
_cell.angle_gamma   90.00
#
_symmetry.space_group_name_H-M   'P 1'
#
loop_
_entity.id
_entity.type
_entity.pdbx_description
1 polymer ?
#
loop_
_entity_poly.entity_id
_entity_poly.type
_entity_poly.pdbx_seq_one_letter_code
_entity_poly.pdbx_strand_id
1 'polypeptide(L)'
;MPSARLLTLALAGATSLAIATPAAAFASPTSTGHRPAVAHAGNPAHSTKPAHSTKPAHHHGKPSDQLAGPRKGALHALAASTAAVQRIAASEQASTLLGSADKATLAAFDAAALTALAADVTAAGSATTPQALAALIQAGNRTVQAVKLAGDVNSAAATDTAAITGLGADVAALKAQEANLPAGTDTSSVEVPLVDLAAQLTAVQAALSTASTAVLAVPAAPSAADLRTARDATGSALDSAETSLRSAAADLAAAQAALAALTPPAAGA
;
A
#
# COMPACT_ATOMS: atom_id res chain seq x y z
N MET A 1 4.63 40.52 19.20
CA MET A 1 5.47 39.34 19.05
C MET A 1 4.68 38.13 18.55
N PRO A 2 4.30 38.04 17.26
CA PRO A 2 3.66 36.83 16.69
C PRO A 2 4.62 35.94 15.92
N SER A 3 5.85 36.40 15.63
CA SER A 3 6.76 35.70 14.70
C SER A 3 7.34 34.39 15.19
N ALA A 4 7.40 34.14 16.51
CA ALA A 4 7.99 32.92 17.05
C ALA A 4 7.08 31.69 16.98
N ARG A 5 5.76 31.88 16.87
CA ARG A 5 4.79 30.77 16.79
C ARG A 5 4.64 30.20 15.38
N LEU A 6 4.83 31.05 14.35
CA LEU A 6 4.76 30.62 12.95
C LEU A 6 5.97 29.76 12.54
N LEU A 7 7.16 30.07 13.04
CA LEU A 7 8.36 29.27 12.77
C LEU A 7 8.28 27.85 13.37
N THR A 8 7.64 27.74 14.55
CA THR A 8 7.46 26.44 15.23
C THR A 8 6.43 25.55 14.52
N LEU A 9 5.40 26.16 13.91
CA LEU A 9 4.36 25.42 13.18
C LEU A 9 4.85 24.93 11.81
N ALA A 10 5.64 25.74 11.11
CA ALA A 10 6.25 25.35 9.83
C ALA A 10 7.28 24.20 10.02
N LEU A 11 8.03 24.20 11.12
CA LEU A 11 8.96 23.13 11.44
C LEU A 11 8.24 21.84 11.90
N ALA A 12 7.08 21.98 12.59
CA ALA A 12 6.26 20.82 12.97
C ALA A 12 5.58 20.17 11.76
N GLY A 13 5.19 20.94 10.75
CA GLY A 13 4.68 20.41 9.48
C GLY A 13 5.74 19.67 8.67
N ALA A 14 6.96 20.19 8.64
CA ALA A 14 8.07 19.54 7.91
C ALA A 14 8.59 18.28 8.61
N THR A 15 8.49 18.17 9.94
CA THR A 15 8.91 16.98 10.68
C THR A 15 7.85 15.88 10.72
N SER A 16 6.60 16.20 10.45
CA SER A 16 5.54 15.18 10.32
C SER A 16 5.56 14.45 8.97
N LEU A 17 6.32 14.94 7.99
CA LEU A 17 6.51 14.29 6.69
C LEU A 17 7.64 13.24 6.70
N ALA A 18 8.13 12.83 7.85
CA ALA A 18 8.78 11.55 7.99
C ALA A 18 7.69 10.46 7.90
N ILE A 19 7.10 10.34 6.70
CA ILE A 19 6.36 9.14 6.32
C ILE A 19 7.38 8.02 6.48
N ALA A 20 7.24 7.28 7.57
CA ALA A 20 7.83 5.96 7.64
C ALA A 20 7.28 5.22 6.42
N THR A 21 8.03 5.26 5.32
CA THR A 21 7.84 4.27 4.27
C THR A 21 7.81 2.95 5.03
N PRO A 22 6.71 2.20 5.02
CA PRO A 22 6.80 0.81 5.39
C PRO A 22 7.70 0.23 4.30
N ALA A 23 9.00 0.20 4.56
CA ALA A 23 9.89 -0.71 3.90
C ALA A 23 9.27 -2.07 4.21
N ALA A 24 8.33 -2.47 3.34
CA ALA A 24 7.82 -3.81 3.29
C ALA A 24 9.06 -4.66 2.99
N ALA A 25 9.70 -5.09 4.06
CA ALA A 25 10.68 -6.13 4.05
C ALA A 25 9.95 -7.39 3.60
N PHE A 26 9.72 -7.50 2.28
CA PHE A 26 9.51 -8.77 1.63
C PHE A 26 10.87 -9.46 1.59
N ALA A 27 11.30 -9.95 2.76
CA ALA A 27 12.31 -10.98 2.84
C ALA A 27 11.73 -12.19 2.14
N SER A 28 12.09 -12.37 0.89
CA SER A 28 11.99 -13.66 0.22
C SER A 28 12.83 -14.63 1.03
N PRO A 29 12.28 -15.76 1.49
CA PRO A 29 13.11 -16.81 2.05
C PRO A 29 13.91 -17.42 0.90
N THR A 30 15.14 -16.96 0.71
CA THR A 30 16.15 -17.68 -0.06
C THR A 30 16.52 -18.92 0.75
N SER A 31 15.85 -20.01 0.45
CA SER A 31 16.22 -21.35 0.89
C SER A 31 17.47 -21.79 0.14
N THR A 32 18.64 -21.39 0.61
CA THR A 32 19.91 -22.01 0.27
C THR A 32 20.19 -23.10 1.30
N GLY A 33 19.51 -24.23 1.14
CA GLY A 33 19.83 -25.46 1.83
C GLY A 33 21.08 -26.11 1.22
N HIS A 34 22.27 -25.71 1.62
CA HIS A 34 23.48 -26.49 1.43
C HIS A 34 23.44 -27.66 2.40
N ARG A 35 23.26 -28.83 1.86
CA ARG A 35 23.40 -30.11 2.56
C ARG A 35 24.84 -30.60 2.29
N PRO A 36 25.74 -30.70 3.30
CA PRO A 36 27.03 -31.33 3.09
C PRO A 36 26.85 -32.84 2.94
N ALA A 37 27.47 -33.36 1.92
CA ALA A 37 27.65 -34.79 1.73
C ALA A 37 28.62 -35.36 2.79
N VAL A 38 28.13 -36.29 3.60
CA VAL A 38 29.00 -37.11 4.44
C VAL A 38 29.13 -38.47 3.78
N ALA A 39 30.34 -38.75 3.28
CA ALA A 39 30.74 -40.06 2.85
C ALA A 39 31.06 -40.93 4.07
N HIS A 40 30.40 -42.05 4.20
CA HIS A 40 30.87 -43.16 5.03
C HIS A 40 31.04 -44.41 4.18
N ALA A 41 32.30 -44.76 4.04
CA ALA A 41 32.73 -46.09 3.56
C ALA A 41 32.68 -47.09 4.72
N GLY A 42 32.44 -48.34 4.43
CA GLY A 42 32.71 -49.46 5.35
C GLY A 42 31.67 -50.56 5.31
N ASN A 43 31.98 -51.57 4.52
CA ASN A 43 31.52 -52.94 4.45
C ASN A 43 31.92 -53.76 5.72
N PRO A 44 31.58 -55.05 5.98
CA PRO A 44 30.88 -56.04 5.16
C PRO A 44 29.89 -56.98 5.92
N ALA A 45 29.13 -57.72 5.10
CA ALA A 45 28.64 -59.08 5.25
C ALA A 45 28.12 -59.60 6.63
N HIS A 46 26.86 -60.00 6.67
CA HIS A 46 26.44 -61.41 6.90
C HIS A 46 24.90 -61.51 7.03
N SER A 47 24.46 -62.63 6.53
CA SER A 47 23.28 -63.39 6.95
C SER A 47 22.00 -63.26 6.13
N THR A 48 21.84 -64.17 5.24
CA THR A 48 20.58 -64.64 4.64
C THR A 48 19.56 -65.06 5.70
N LYS A 49 18.36 -64.49 5.63
CA LYS A 49 17.16 -65.02 6.28
C LYS A 49 15.98 -64.94 5.31
N PRO A 50 15.08 -65.93 5.28
CA PRO A 50 14.19 -66.13 4.16
C PRO A 50 13.07 -65.13 4.06
N ALA A 51 12.66 -64.86 2.83
CA ALA A 51 11.58 -63.98 2.42
C ALA A 51 10.26 -64.36 3.08
N HIS A 52 9.76 -63.45 3.95
CA HIS A 52 8.33 -63.34 4.17
C HIS A 52 7.76 -62.46 3.07
N SER A 53 7.04 -63.11 2.16
CA SER A 53 6.19 -62.43 1.19
C SER A 53 5.10 -61.66 1.89
N THR A 54 5.38 -60.42 2.23
CA THR A 54 4.34 -59.47 2.55
C THR A 54 3.76 -58.94 1.26
N LYS A 55 2.63 -59.53 0.87
CA LYS A 55 1.73 -59.03 -0.16
C LYS A 55 1.51 -57.53 0.09
N PRO A 56 1.86 -56.63 -0.83
CA PRO A 56 1.50 -55.21 -0.66
C PRO A 56 -0.03 -55.16 -0.70
N ALA A 57 -0.63 -54.76 0.41
CA ALA A 57 -2.02 -54.40 0.43
C ALA A 57 -2.16 -53.13 -0.42
N HIS A 58 -2.54 -53.31 -1.69
CA HIS A 58 -3.00 -52.20 -2.52
C HIS A 58 -4.30 -51.68 -1.92
N HIS A 59 -4.19 -50.75 -0.99
CA HIS A 59 -5.30 -49.90 -0.64
C HIS A 59 -5.56 -48.99 -1.85
N HIS A 60 -6.35 -49.48 -2.76
CA HIS A 60 -7.03 -48.66 -3.75
C HIS A 60 -8.10 -47.82 -3.02
N GLY A 61 -7.68 -46.84 -2.21
CA GLY A 61 -8.58 -45.78 -1.76
C GLY A 61 -9.18 -45.14 -3.02
N LYS A 62 -10.48 -45.00 -3.02
CA LYS A 62 -11.18 -44.31 -4.13
C LYS A 62 -10.51 -42.96 -4.37
N PRO A 63 -10.32 -42.51 -5.62
CA PRO A 63 -9.69 -41.24 -5.94
C PRO A 63 -10.31 -40.04 -5.17
N SER A 64 -11.60 -40.14 -4.83
CA SER A 64 -12.33 -39.17 -4.01
C SER A 64 -11.76 -38.99 -2.61
N ASP A 65 -11.20 -40.04 -1.98
CA ASP A 65 -10.69 -39.98 -0.61
C ASP A 65 -9.32 -39.32 -0.53
N GLN A 66 -8.54 -39.36 -1.62
CA GLN A 66 -7.23 -38.72 -1.69
C GLN A 66 -7.30 -37.18 -1.73
N LEU A 67 -8.44 -36.60 -2.15
CA LEU A 67 -8.66 -35.14 -2.22
C LEU A 67 -9.38 -34.59 -1.00
N ALA A 68 -9.91 -35.40 -0.10
CA ALA A 68 -10.69 -34.92 1.04
C ALA A 68 -9.85 -33.99 1.96
N GLY A 69 -8.62 -34.39 2.28
CA GLY A 69 -7.70 -33.58 3.07
C GLY A 69 -7.29 -32.26 2.37
N PRO A 70 -6.73 -32.32 1.16
CA PRO A 70 -6.39 -31.11 0.38
C PRO A 70 -7.56 -30.15 0.17
N ARG A 71 -8.77 -30.68 -0.11
CA ARG A 71 -9.98 -29.85 -0.27
C ARG A 71 -10.36 -29.14 1.02
N LYS A 72 -10.33 -29.85 2.16
CA LYS A 72 -10.56 -29.21 3.47
C LYS A 72 -9.55 -28.11 3.76
N GLY A 73 -8.28 -28.33 3.46
CA GLY A 73 -7.21 -27.34 3.55
C GLY A 73 -7.47 -26.10 2.69
N ALA A 74 -7.86 -26.30 1.42
CA ALA A 74 -8.16 -25.22 0.50
C ALA A 74 -9.38 -24.39 0.96
N LEU A 75 -10.46 -25.04 1.40
CA LEU A 75 -11.63 -24.35 1.94
C LEU A 75 -11.28 -23.53 3.20
N HIS A 76 -10.44 -24.07 4.07
CA HIS A 76 -9.97 -23.32 5.24
C HIS A 76 -9.11 -22.10 4.86
N ALA A 77 -8.20 -22.25 3.89
CA ALA A 77 -7.38 -21.15 3.39
C ALA A 77 -8.23 -20.04 2.73
N LEU A 78 -9.23 -20.41 1.93
CA LEU A 78 -10.14 -19.44 1.30
C LEU A 78 -11.05 -18.75 2.32
N ALA A 79 -11.51 -19.46 3.36
CA ALA A 79 -12.23 -18.85 4.47
C ALA A 79 -11.36 -17.84 5.24
N ALA A 80 -10.08 -18.14 5.43
CA ALA A 80 -9.12 -17.19 6.02
C ALA A 80 -8.91 -15.95 5.14
N SER A 81 -8.84 -16.12 3.80
CA SER A 81 -8.78 -15.01 2.84
C SER A 81 -10.04 -14.13 2.90
N THR A 82 -11.23 -14.74 2.97
CA THR A 82 -12.50 -14.02 3.11
C THR A 82 -12.52 -13.19 4.41
N ALA A 83 -12.13 -13.81 5.53
CA ALA A 83 -12.05 -13.11 6.81
C ALA A 83 -10.99 -11.98 6.82
N ALA A 84 -9.90 -12.13 6.05
CA ALA A 84 -8.92 -11.08 5.88
C ALA A 84 -9.49 -9.86 5.13
N VAL A 85 -10.18 -10.07 4.01
CA VAL A 85 -10.86 -8.99 3.27
C VAL A 85 -11.88 -8.29 4.15
N GLN A 86 -12.71 -9.02 4.88
CA GLN A 86 -13.72 -8.44 5.79
C GLN A 86 -13.08 -7.56 6.88
N ARG A 87 -11.92 -7.96 7.42
CA ARG A 87 -11.19 -7.15 8.42
C ARG A 87 -10.61 -5.88 7.81
N ILE A 88 -10.08 -5.95 6.59
CA ILE A 88 -9.57 -4.77 5.88
C ILE A 88 -10.73 -3.81 5.62
N ALA A 89 -11.84 -4.29 5.05
CA ALA A 89 -13.04 -3.49 4.79
C ALA A 89 -13.57 -2.79 6.07
N ALA A 90 -13.62 -3.51 7.19
CA ALA A 90 -14.03 -2.93 8.47
C ALA A 90 -13.06 -1.83 8.94
N SER A 91 -11.75 -2.02 8.76
CA SER A 91 -10.73 -1.02 9.09
C SER A 91 -10.86 0.23 8.23
N GLU A 92 -11.10 0.08 6.93
CA GLU A 92 -11.31 1.20 6.00
C GLU A 92 -12.56 2.01 6.35
N GLN A 93 -13.67 1.35 6.68
CA GLN A 93 -14.88 2.01 7.12
C GLN A 93 -14.71 2.76 8.46
N ALA A 94 -13.88 2.24 9.36
CA ALA A 94 -13.56 2.87 10.64
C ALA A 94 -12.52 3.99 10.52
N SER A 95 -11.81 4.10 9.40
CA SER A 95 -10.77 5.12 9.18
C SER A 95 -11.34 6.53 9.30
N THR A 96 -10.65 7.41 10.01
CA THR A 96 -10.95 8.84 10.09
C THR A 96 -10.26 9.65 8.98
N LEU A 97 -9.32 9.04 8.27
CA LEU A 97 -8.57 9.68 7.18
C LEU A 97 -9.35 9.65 5.87
N LEU A 98 -10.07 8.56 5.61
CA LEU A 98 -10.82 8.36 4.36
C LEU A 98 -12.11 9.16 4.35
N GLY A 99 -12.34 9.87 3.25
CA GLY A 99 -13.60 10.54 2.97
C GLY A 99 -14.75 9.56 2.70
N SER A 100 -15.98 10.03 2.75
CA SER A 100 -17.16 9.18 2.49
C SER A 100 -17.17 8.59 1.08
N ALA A 101 -16.68 9.34 0.08
CA ALA A 101 -16.59 8.87 -1.31
C ALA A 101 -15.54 7.75 -1.45
N ASP A 102 -14.38 7.90 -0.81
CA ASP A 102 -13.31 6.88 -0.83
C ASP A 102 -13.79 5.60 -0.15
N LYS A 103 -14.44 5.72 1.01
CA LYS A 103 -15.04 4.58 1.72
C LYS A 103 -16.07 3.85 0.86
N ALA A 104 -16.91 4.57 0.15
CA ALA A 104 -17.90 3.96 -0.74
C ALA A 104 -17.23 3.22 -1.92
N THR A 105 -16.19 3.80 -2.49
CA THR A 105 -15.41 3.20 -3.59
C THR A 105 -14.68 1.93 -3.12
N LEU A 106 -14.00 1.98 -1.98
CA LEU A 106 -13.34 0.82 -1.39
C LEU A 106 -14.34 -0.28 -1.02
N ALA A 107 -15.50 0.07 -0.44
CA ALA A 107 -16.54 -0.91 -0.13
C ALA A 107 -17.07 -1.64 -1.38
N ALA A 108 -17.17 -0.96 -2.52
CA ALA A 108 -17.55 -1.59 -3.78
C ALA A 108 -16.45 -2.54 -4.29
N PHE A 109 -15.19 -2.16 -4.17
CA PHE A 109 -14.03 -2.99 -4.52
C PHE A 109 -13.96 -4.26 -3.63
N ASP A 110 -14.13 -4.11 -2.33
CA ASP A 110 -14.15 -5.21 -1.35
C ASP A 110 -15.31 -6.19 -1.59
N ALA A 111 -16.48 -5.66 -1.92
CA ALA A 111 -17.65 -6.50 -2.25
C ALA A 111 -17.39 -7.35 -3.50
N ALA A 112 -16.74 -6.79 -4.52
CA ALA A 112 -16.33 -7.54 -5.70
C ALA A 112 -15.29 -8.62 -5.36
N ALA A 113 -14.31 -8.30 -4.50
CA ALA A 113 -13.31 -9.25 -4.01
C ALA A 113 -13.94 -10.40 -3.21
N LEU A 114 -14.90 -10.10 -2.32
CA LEU A 114 -15.65 -11.13 -1.57
C LEU A 114 -16.48 -12.02 -2.49
N THR A 115 -17.04 -11.47 -3.56
CA THR A 115 -17.76 -12.25 -4.58
C THR A 115 -16.84 -13.21 -5.32
N ALA A 116 -15.62 -12.75 -5.68
CA ALA A 116 -14.62 -13.61 -6.32
C ALA A 116 -14.17 -14.74 -5.38
N LEU A 117 -13.93 -14.45 -4.09
CA LEU A 117 -13.59 -15.47 -3.10
C LEU A 117 -14.70 -16.50 -2.89
N ALA A 118 -15.97 -16.09 -2.91
CA ALA A 118 -17.10 -17.01 -2.85
C ALA A 118 -17.17 -17.95 -4.07
N ALA A 119 -16.82 -17.46 -5.25
CA ALA A 119 -16.70 -18.29 -6.45
C ALA A 119 -15.53 -19.29 -6.30
N ASP A 120 -14.38 -18.87 -5.76
CA ASP A 120 -13.24 -19.75 -5.49
C ASP A 120 -13.59 -20.86 -4.47
N VAL A 121 -14.34 -20.54 -3.42
CA VAL A 121 -14.86 -21.54 -2.44
C VAL A 121 -15.76 -22.57 -3.13
N THR A 122 -16.65 -22.13 -4.01
CA THR A 122 -17.52 -23.01 -4.78
C THR A 122 -16.70 -23.92 -5.70
N ALA A 123 -15.71 -23.34 -6.41
CA ALA A 123 -14.82 -24.08 -7.29
C ALA A 123 -13.96 -25.12 -6.51
N ALA A 124 -13.52 -24.79 -5.30
CA ALA A 124 -12.76 -25.71 -4.44
C ALA A 124 -13.60 -26.93 -4.03
N GLY A 125 -14.92 -26.75 -3.84
CA GLY A 125 -15.86 -27.85 -3.56
C GLY A 125 -15.93 -28.87 -4.69
N SER A 126 -15.78 -28.45 -5.95
CA SER A 126 -15.87 -29.29 -7.15
C SER A 126 -14.52 -29.65 -7.77
N ALA A 127 -13.40 -29.13 -7.24
CA ALA A 127 -12.06 -29.38 -7.77
C ALA A 127 -11.69 -30.89 -7.74
N THR A 128 -11.12 -31.37 -8.84
CA THR A 128 -10.78 -32.79 -9.05
C THR A 128 -9.29 -33.08 -8.93
N THR A 129 -8.45 -32.05 -8.78
CA THR A 129 -7.00 -32.19 -8.68
C THR A 129 -6.41 -31.34 -7.55
N PRO A 130 -5.32 -31.76 -6.91
CA PRO A 130 -4.60 -30.95 -5.93
C PRO A 130 -4.06 -29.63 -6.52
N GLN A 131 -3.67 -29.65 -7.80
CA GLN A 131 -3.18 -28.46 -8.52
C GLN A 131 -4.26 -27.40 -8.65
N ALA A 132 -5.50 -27.80 -8.97
CA ALA A 132 -6.65 -26.87 -9.02
C ALA A 132 -6.90 -26.24 -7.65
N LEU A 133 -6.85 -27.02 -6.57
CA LEU A 133 -6.99 -26.50 -5.21
C LEU A 133 -5.88 -25.52 -4.86
N ALA A 134 -4.63 -25.82 -5.19
CA ALA A 134 -3.50 -24.91 -4.97
C ALA A 134 -3.66 -23.59 -5.75
N ALA A 135 -4.13 -23.67 -7.01
CA ALA A 135 -4.39 -22.49 -7.84
C ALA A 135 -5.47 -21.57 -7.21
N LEU A 136 -6.54 -22.14 -6.65
CA LEU A 136 -7.61 -21.38 -5.97
C LEU A 136 -7.08 -20.71 -4.68
N ILE A 137 -6.26 -21.38 -3.89
CA ILE A 137 -5.61 -20.78 -2.71
C ILE A 137 -4.76 -19.58 -3.14
N GLN A 138 -3.97 -19.73 -4.21
CA GLN A 138 -3.16 -18.62 -4.74
C GLN A 138 -4.02 -17.47 -5.27
N ALA A 139 -5.15 -17.76 -5.91
CA ALA A 139 -6.10 -16.75 -6.35
C ALA A 139 -6.66 -15.98 -5.15
N GLY A 140 -7.14 -16.66 -4.12
CA GLY A 140 -7.63 -16.02 -2.90
C GLY A 140 -6.58 -15.15 -2.20
N ASN A 141 -5.33 -15.61 -2.14
CA ASN A 141 -4.23 -14.81 -1.57
C ASN A 141 -3.96 -13.55 -2.40
N ARG A 142 -4.04 -13.62 -3.74
CA ARG A 142 -3.89 -12.45 -4.61
C ARG A 142 -5.04 -11.45 -4.43
N THR A 143 -6.26 -11.94 -4.28
CA THR A 143 -7.41 -11.10 -3.98
C THR A 143 -7.22 -10.31 -2.68
N VAL A 144 -6.76 -10.94 -1.60
CA VAL A 144 -6.42 -10.25 -0.34
C VAL A 144 -5.32 -9.20 -0.56
N GLN A 145 -4.29 -9.51 -1.37
CA GLN A 145 -3.23 -8.55 -1.67
C GLN A 145 -3.74 -7.35 -2.47
N ALA A 146 -4.70 -7.54 -3.38
CA ALA A 146 -5.33 -6.44 -4.12
C ALA A 146 -6.11 -5.51 -3.19
N VAL A 147 -6.94 -6.07 -2.32
CA VAL A 147 -7.71 -5.31 -1.33
C VAL A 147 -6.79 -4.53 -0.40
N LYS A 148 -5.76 -5.18 0.13
CA LYS A 148 -4.77 -4.50 0.97
C LYS A 148 -4.08 -3.35 0.25
N LEU A 149 -3.66 -3.57 -1.00
CA LEU A 149 -3.02 -2.52 -1.81
C LEU A 149 -3.98 -1.35 -2.04
N ALA A 150 -5.27 -1.60 -2.29
CA ALA A 150 -6.26 -0.55 -2.46
C ALA A 150 -6.43 0.29 -1.19
N GLY A 151 -6.56 -0.35 -0.04
CA GLY A 151 -6.65 0.34 1.26
C GLY A 151 -5.40 1.16 1.58
N ASP A 152 -4.21 0.57 1.40
CA ASP A 152 -2.93 1.24 1.68
C ASP A 152 -2.76 2.48 0.78
N VAL A 153 -3.04 2.38 -0.52
CA VAL A 153 -2.92 3.48 -1.50
C VAL A 153 -3.92 4.61 -1.19
N ASN A 154 -5.18 4.27 -0.94
CA ASN A 154 -6.19 5.29 -0.65
C ASN A 154 -5.94 5.98 0.71
N SER A 155 -5.42 5.26 1.70
CA SER A 155 -5.01 5.85 2.98
C SER A 155 -3.82 6.80 2.82
N ALA A 156 -2.82 6.45 2.00
CA ALA A 156 -1.71 7.33 1.66
C ALA A 156 -2.22 8.58 0.92
N ALA A 157 -3.08 8.41 -0.10
CA ALA A 157 -3.66 9.51 -0.83
C ALA A 157 -4.48 10.46 0.07
N ALA A 158 -5.22 9.93 1.04
CA ALA A 158 -5.95 10.74 2.00
C ALA A 158 -5.00 11.55 2.92
N THR A 159 -3.89 10.96 3.35
CA THR A 159 -2.85 11.64 4.13
C THR A 159 -2.22 12.79 3.34
N ASP A 160 -1.86 12.54 2.08
CA ASP A 160 -1.26 13.56 1.22
C ASP A 160 -2.27 14.67 0.87
N THR A 161 -3.55 14.32 0.70
CA THR A 161 -4.63 15.31 0.52
C THR A 161 -4.78 16.23 1.75
N ALA A 162 -4.63 15.68 2.95
CA ALA A 162 -4.60 16.49 4.16
C ALA A 162 -3.38 17.42 4.20
N ALA A 163 -2.21 16.98 3.76
CA ALA A 163 -1.02 17.80 3.64
C ALA A 163 -1.21 18.93 2.61
N ILE A 164 -1.80 18.65 1.44
CA ILE A 164 -2.18 19.66 0.45
C ILE A 164 -3.08 20.74 1.07
N THR A 165 -4.07 20.30 1.84
CA THR A 165 -5.01 21.23 2.52
C THR A 165 -4.28 22.11 3.52
N GLY A 166 -3.34 21.56 4.30
CA GLY A 166 -2.49 22.31 5.22
C GLY A 166 -1.64 23.36 4.50
N LEU A 167 -0.92 22.95 3.44
CA LEU A 167 -0.13 23.88 2.62
C LEU A 167 -1.00 25.00 2.01
N GLY A 168 -2.22 24.67 1.57
CA GLY A 168 -3.18 25.66 1.08
C GLY A 168 -3.58 26.69 2.13
N ALA A 169 -3.78 26.28 3.38
CA ALA A 169 -4.07 27.17 4.49
C ALA A 169 -2.86 28.09 4.82
N ASP A 170 -1.64 27.55 4.78
CA ASP A 170 -0.42 28.32 4.99
C ASP A 170 -0.20 29.37 3.88
N VAL A 171 -0.48 29.03 2.63
CA VAL A 171 -0.47 29.97 1.49
C VAL A 171 -1.48 31.08 1.70
N ALA A 172 -2.70 30.77 2.15
CA ALA A 172 -3.72 31.78 2.43
C ALA A 172 -3.29 32.74 3.56
N ALA A 173 -2.67 32.20 4.61
CA ALA A 173 -2.12 33.00 5.71
C ALA A 173 -0.99 33.94 5.24
N LEU A 174 -0.11 33.42 4.36
CA LEU A 174 1.00 34.18 3.78
C LEU A 174 0.50 35.31 2.89
N LYS A 175 -0.49 35.07 2.04
CA LYS A 175 -1.13 36.11 1.19
C LYS A 175 -1.84 37.20 2.05
N ALA A 176 -2.45 36.80 3.17
CA ALA A 176 -3.03 37.76 4.08
C ALA A 176 -1.98 38.67 4.75
N GLN A 177 -0.77 38.12 5.01
CA GLN A 177 0.35 38.94 5.52
C GLN A 177 0.92 39.88 4.44
N GLU A 178 1.06 39.37 3.20
CA GLU A 178 1.48 40.15 2.04
C GLU A 178 0.58 41.38 1.81
N ALA A 179 -0.75 41.20 1.94
CA ALA A 179 -1.72 42.29 1.80
C ALA A 179 -1.58 43.41 2.85
N ASN A 180 -0.84 43.16 3.92
CA ASN A 180 -0.57 44.19 4.97
C ASN A 180 0.75 44.94 4.74
N LEU A 181 1.51 44.63 3.65
CA LEU A 181 2.69 45.38 3.30
C LEU A 181 2.33 46.81 2.81
N PRO A 182 3.27 47.78 2.92
CA PRO A 182 3.05 49.12 2.40
C PRO A 182 2.71 49.14 0.91
N ALA A 183 1.83 50.02 0.49
CA ALA A 183 1.45 50.15 -0.90
C ALA A 183 2.68 50.45 -1.79
N GLY A 184 2.84 49.69 -2.89
CA GLY A 184 3.98 49.80 -3.81
C GLY A 184 5.19 48.95 -3.43
N THR A 185 5.11 48.10 -2.41
CA THR A 185 6.15 47.12 -2.13
C THR A 185 6.18 46.09 -3.27
N ASP A 186 7.36 45.82 -3.80
CA ASP A 186 7.55 44.75 -4.81
C ASP A 186 7.51 43.38 -4.11
N THR A 187 6.43 42.62 -4.40
CA THR A 187 6.18 41.29 -3.80
C THR A 187 6.55 40.13 -4.76
N SER A 188 7.18 40.44 -5.88
CA SER A 188 7.52 39.42 -6.91
C SER A 188 8.36 38.25 -6.33
N SER A 189 9.21 38.53 -5.36
CA SER A 189 10.01 37.51 -4.66
C SER A 189 9.17 36.54 -3.81
N VAL A 190 7.96 36.95 -3.41
CA VAL A 190 6.98 36.12 -2.69
C VAL A 190 6.09 35.37 -3.67
N GLU A 191 5.64 36.05 -4.72
CA GLU A 191 4.66 35.51 -5.68
C GLU A 191 5.24 34.36 -6.52
N VAL A 192 6.51 34.45 -6.97
CA VAL A 192 7.13 33.43 -7.81
C VAL A 192 7.13 32.05 -7.13
N PRO A 193 7.64 31.87 -5.91
CA PRO A 193 7.55 30.59 -5.21
C PRO A 193 6.11 30.12 -4.99
N LEU A 194 5.14 31.02 -4.79
CA LEU A 194 3.74 30.63 -4.62
C LEU A 194 3.09 30.10 -5.89
N VAL A 195 3.51 30.59 -7.07
CA VAL A 195 3.08 30.03 -8.37
C VAL A 195 3.65 28.63 -8.56
N ASP A 196 4.93 28.43 -8.27
CA ASP A 196 5.58 27.11 -8.35
C ASP A 196 4.92 26.11 -7.37
N LEU A 197 4.66 26.55 -6.14
CA LEU A 197 3.94 25.74 -5.17
C LEU A 197 2.55 25.31 -5.67
N ALA A 198 1.77 26.19 -6.27
CA ALA A 198 0.45 25.86 -6.82
C ALA A 198 0.56 24.80 -7.94
N ALA A 199 1.58 24.89 -8.79
CA ALA A 199 1.86 23.88 -9.81
C ALA A 199 2.23 22.53 -9.19
N GLN A 200 3.06 22.52 -8.13
CA GLN A 200 3.41 21.30 -7.41
C GLN A 200 2.19 20.63 -6.75
N LEU A 201 1.31 21.40 -6.09
CA LEU A 201 0.09 20.85 -5.50
C LEU A 201 -0.84 20.23 -6.56
N THR A 202 -0.93 20.82 -7.74
CA THR A 202 -1.67 20.25 -8.88
C THR A 202 -1.04 18.92 -9.33
N ALA A 203 0.29 18.85 -9.41
CA ALA A 203 1.01 17.63 -9.76
C ALA A 203 0.78 16.52 -8.71
N VAL A 204 0.77 16.85 -7.42
CA VAL A 204 0.43 15.88 -6.35
C VAL A 204 -0.97 15.33 -6.56
N GLN A 205 -1.98 16.16 -6.74
CA GLN A 205 -3.36 15.71 -6.95
C GLN A 205 -3.48 14.78 -8.16
N ALA A 206 -2.80 15.09 -9.27
CA ALA A 206 -2.78 14.23 -10.45
C ALA A 206 -2.12 12.87 -10.17
N ALA A 207 -1.01 12.86 -9.44
CA ALA A 207 -0.31 11.64 -9.05
C ALA A 207 -1.15 10.76 -8.12
N LEU A 208 -1.81 11.34 -7.11
CA LEU A 208 -2.70 10.61 -6.20
C LEU A 208 -3.90 10.01 -6.94
N SER A 209 -4.51 10.76 -7.87
CA SER A 209 -5.57 10.25 -8.74
C SER A 209 -5.10 9.08 -9.59
N THR A 210 -3.89 9.16 -10.14
CA THR A 210 -3.28 8.07 -10.91
C THR A 210 -3.07 6.83 -10.06
N ALA A 211 -2.54 6.98 -8.84
CA ALA A 211 -2.32 5.87 -7.92
C ALA A 211 -3.64 5.16 -7.55
N SER A 212 -4.67 5.92 -7.15
CA SER A 212 -5.99 5.38 -6.82
C SER A 212 -6.64 4.69 -8.01
N THR A 213 -6.57 5.29 -9.20
CA THR A 213 -7.11 4.69 -10.42
C THR A 213 -6.42 3.38 -10.77
N ALA A 214 -5.09 3.32 -10.66
CA ALA A 214 -4.32 2.13 -10.98
C ALA A 214 -4.66 0.94 -10.08
N VAL A 215 -4.86 1.17 -8.78
CA VAL A 215 -5.20 0.09 -7.85
C VAL A 215 -6.66 -0.35 -7.97
N LEU A 216 -7.58 0.57 -8.19
CA LEU A 216 -9.00 0.26 -8.35
C LEU A 216 -9.32 -0.40 -9.70
N ALA A 217 -8.43 -0.28 -10.69
CA ALA A 217 -8.53 -1.00 -11.97
C ALA A 217 -8.13 -2.48 -11.86
N VAL A 218 -7.59 -2.94 -10.73
CA VAL A 218 -7.23 -4.34 -10.50
C VAL A 218 -8.50 -5.20 -10.51
N PRO A 219 -8.55 -6.30 -11.31
CA PRO A 219 -9.71 -7.18 -11.31
C PRO A 219 -9.98 -7.80 -9.94
N ALA A 220 -11.24 -8.13 -9.65
CA ALA A 220 -11.65 -8.79 -8.40
C ALA A 220 -10.95 -10.16 -8.20
N ALA A 221 -10.59 -10.84 -9.28
CA ALA A 221 -9.77 -12.07 -9.29
C ALA A 221 -8.45 -11.79 -10.03
N PRO A 222 -7.46 -11.16 -9.38
CA PRO A 222 -6.26 -10.67 -10.07
C PRO A 222 -5.28 -11.78 -10.38
N SER A 223 -4.60 -11.64 -11.51
CA SER A 223 -3.38 -12.40 -11.81
C SER A 223 -2.18 -11.80 -11.05
N ALA A 224 -1.06 -12.54 -11.02
CA ALA A 224 0.20 -12.01 -10.47
C ALA A 224 0.74 -10.82 -11.29
N ALA A 225 0.44 -10.79 -12.60
CA ALA A 225 0.83 -9.70 -13.49
C ALA A 225 0.03 -8.42 -13.18
N ASP A 226 -1.29 -8.53 -12.98
CA ASP A 226 -2.15 -7.39 -12.61
C ASP A 226 -1.67 -6.73 -11.33
N LEU A 227 -1.38 -7.52 -10.30
CA LEU A 227 -0.85 -7.00 -9.03
C LEU A 227 0.51 -6.34 -9.16
N ARG A 228 1.40 -6.89 -10.01
CA ARG A 228 2.70 -6.26 -10.26
C ARG A 228 2.52 -4.93 -10.96
N THR A 229 1.75 -4.90 -12.05
CA THR A 229 1.46 -3.66 -12.79
C THR A 229 0.85 -2.59 -11.89
N ALA A 230 -0.13 -2.95 -11.06
CA ALA A 230 -0.74 -2.01 -10.13
C ALA A 230 0.27 -1.48 -9.10
N ARG A 231 1.11 -2.34 -8.52
CA ARG A 231 2.16 -1.92 -7.57
C ARG A 231 3.18 -0.99 -8.18
N ASP A 232 3.64 -1.30 -9.39
CA ASP A 232 4.63 -0.48 -10.09
C ASP A 232 4.05 0.89 -10.42
N ALA A 233 2.81 0.93 -10.92
CA ALA A 233 2.11 2.17 -11.25
C ALA A 233 1.82 3.02 -10.00
N THR A 234 1.31 2.40 -8.93
CA THR A 234 1.02 3.11 -7.67
C THR A 234 2.28 3.59 -6.98
N GLY A 235 3.34 2.78 -6.94
CA GLY A 235 4.63 3.16 -6.38
C GLY A 235 5.20 4.39 -7.08
N SER A 236 5.29 4.35 -8.41
CA SER A 236 5.78 5.49 -9.20
C SER A 236 4.94 6.77 -9.01
N ALA A 237 3.61 6.63 -8.91
CA ALA A 237 2.73 7.77 -8.70
C ALA A 237 2.89 8.36 -7.29
N LEU A 238 2.97 7.53 -6.24
CA LEU A 238 3.18 8.00 -4.87
C LEU A 238 4.56 8.63 -4.68
N ASP A 239 5.62 8.07 -5.27
CA ASP A 239 6.97 8.67 -5.28
C ASP A 239 6.96 10.06 -5.93
N SER A 240 6.20 10.21 -7.03
CA SER A 240 6.01 11.50 -7.71
C SER A 240 5.26 12.50 -6.83
N ALA A 241 4.19 12.06 -6.14
CA ALA A 241 3.44 12.88 -5.21
C ALA A 241 4.33 13.37 -4.05
N GLU A 242 5.10 12.47 -3.43
CA GLU A 242 6.02 12.81 -2.34
C GLU A 242 7.09 13.81 -2.78
N THR A 243 7.63 13.65 -3.99
CA THR A 243 8.63 14.58 -4.55
C THR A 243 8.02 15.97 -4.74
N SER A 244 6.81 16.05 -5.31
CA SER A 244 6.11 17.32 -5.52
C SER A 244 5.70 17.97 -4.19
N LEU A 245 5.29 17.20 -3.17
CA LEU A 245 4.99 17.73 -1.83
C LEU A 245 6.24 18.34 -1.17
N ARG A 246 7.41 17.69 -1.29
CA ARG A 246 8.67 18.26 -0.78
C ARG A 246 9.02 19.57 -1.48
N SER A 247 8.86 19.63 -2.82
CA SER A 247 9.09 20.86 -3.58
C SER A 247 8.13 21.96 -3.15
N ALA A 248 6.84 21.67 -3.01
CA ALA A 248 5.83 22.63 -2.53
C ALA A 248 6.17 23.18 -1.14
N ALA A 249 6.64 22.33 -0.22
CA ALA A 249 7.05 22.77 1.10
C ALA A 249 8.29 23.68 1.05
N ALA A 250 9.25 23.42 0.14
CA ALA A 250 10.41 24.26 -0.08
C ALA A 250 10.02 25.63 -0.68
N ASP A 251 9.09 25.64 -1.63
CA ASP A 251 8.58 26.87 -2.25
C ASP A 251 7.83 27.72 -1.23
N LEU A 252 7.03 27.11 -0.34
CA LEU A 252 6.39 27.81 0.76
C LEU A 252 7.41 28.46 1.71
N ALA A 253 8.46 27.71 2.07
CA ALA A 253 9.53 28.25 2.93
C ALA A 253 10.27 29.41 2.26
N ALA A 254 10.51 29.34 0.95
CA ALA A 254 11.10 30.43 0.19
C ALA A 254 10.22 31.68 0.18
N ALA A 255 8.90 31.51 -0.06
CA ALA A 255 7.95 32.62 -0.03
C ALA A 255 7.87 33.26 1.37
N GLN A 256 7.86 32.45 2.44
CA GLN A 256 7.89 32.94 3.81
C GLN A 256 9.16 33.76 4.13
N ALA A 257 10.32 33.26 3.70
CA ALA A 257 11.58 33.97 3.86
C ALA A 257 11.61 35.30 3.09
N ALA A 258 11.10 35.30 1.85
CA ALA A 258 10.99 36.51 1.04
C ALA A 258 10.06 37.55 1.70
N LEU A 259 8.90 37.12 2.22
CA LEU A 259 7.97 38.01 2.91
C LEU A 259 8.58 38.59 4.20
N ALA A 260 9.29 37.77 4.96
CA ALA A 260 9.99 38.25 6.15
C ALA A 260 11.04 39.33 5.86
N ALA A 261 11.72 39.23 4.71
CA ALA A 261 12.71 40.21 4.25
C ALA A 261 12.05 41.54 3.82
N LEU A 262 10.79 41.51 3.38
CA LEU A 262 10.03 42.70 3.01
C LEU A 262 9.34 43.40 4.21
N THR A 263 9.22 42.69 5.34
CA THR A 263 8.58 43.23 6.55
C THR A 263 9.63 44.03 7.35
N PRO A 264 9.48 45.34 7.52
CA PRO A 264 10.40 46.14 8.30
C PRO A 264 10.53 45.59 9.73
N PRO A 265 11.73 45.59 10.35
CA PRO A 265 11.83 45.28 11.76
C PRO A 265 10.94 46.24 12.54
N ALA A 266 10.10 45.71 13.45
CA ALA A 266 9.29 46.54 14.31
C ALA A 266 10.16 47.61 14.95
N ALA A 267 9.91 48.89 14.64
CA ALA A 267 10.64 49.99 15.25
C ALA A 267 10.56 49.82 16.77
N GLY A 268 11.73 49.63 17.41
CA GLY A 268 11.83 49.26 18.81
C GLY A 268 11.01 50.19 19.68
N ALA A 269 10.13 49.58 20.51
CA ALA A 269 9.40 50.24 21.56
C ALA A 269 10.33 50.56 22.72
#